data_683f4e77f560d730acefb4b94d6c6de6
#
_entry.id   683f4e77f560d730acefb4b94d6c6de6
#
_cell.length_a   1.000
_cell.length_b   1.000
_cell.length_c   1.000
_cell.angle_alpha   90.00
_cell.angle_beta   90.00
_cell.angle_gamma   90.00
#
_symmetry.space_group_name_H-M   'P 1'
#
loop_
_entity.id
_entity.type
_entity.pdbx_description
1 polymer ?
#
loop_
_entity_poly.entity_id
_entity_poly.type
_entity_poly.pdbx_seq_one_letter_code
_entity_poly.pdbx_strand_id
1 'polypeptide(L)'
;KKKIVIIGALGYIGTELCKIYSGESWHNSVIAIDSRFISERVSQLRNWNIEFNQGGLLDKNFLKENLKDADIVYHLAGITDVAYVKKDSNKEQDDKIKTTAIEGTRNVINSINNKCKLIFPSTHVIYEGLKNTKENIHEDEKPWLILAYSSSKVQKENEIKFSNKEYIILVLY
;
A
#
# COMPACT_ATOMS: atom_id res chain seq x y z
N LYS A 1 22.00 6.20 7.74
CA LYS A 1 21.39 5.62 6.52
C LYS A 1 20.08 4.98 6.90
N LYS A 2 18.94 5.45 6.34
CA LYS A 2 17.63 4.88 6.61
C LYS A 2 17.36 3.70 5.69
N LYS A 3 16.69 2.66 6.21
CA LYS A 3 16.16 1.56 5.43
C LYS A 3 14.71 1.86 5.05
N ILE A 4 14.46 1.99 3.75
CA ILE A 4 13.14 2.29 3.17
C ILE A 4 12.67 1.06 2.41
N VAL A 5 11.45 0.62 2.69
CA VAL A 5 10.84 -0.50 1.97
C VAL A 5 9.58 -0.03 1.25
N ILE A 6 9.49 -0.33 -0.04
CA ILE A 6 8.35 0.01 -0.89
C ILE A 6 7.64 -1.27 -1.30
N ILE A 7 6.45 -1.52 -0.74
CA ILE A 7 5.62 -2.70 -1.04
C ILE A 7 4.61 -2.32 -2.12
N GLY A 8 4.59 -3.04 -3.23
CA GLY A 8 3.86 -2.67 -4.46
C GLY A 8 4.72 -1.80 -5.38
N ALA A 9 6.04 -2.05 -5.34
CA ALA A 9 7.05 -1.23 -6.02
C ALA A 9 6.95 -1.23 -7.55
N LEU A 10 6.38 -2.29 -8.14
CA LEU A 10 6.19 -2.38 -9.59
C LEU A 10 4.85 -1.75 -10.06
N GLY A 11 4.08 -1.15 -9.15
CA GLY A 11 2.93 -0.31 -9.48
C GLY A 11 3.36 1.07 -9.97
N TYR A 12 2.39 1.89 -10.41
CA TYR A 12 2.65 3.24 -10.91
C TYR A 12 3.34 4.12 -9.85
N ILE A 13 2.70 4.30 -8.69
CA ILE A 13 3.26 5.11 -7.59
C ILE A 13 4.56 4.50 -7.06
N GLY A 14 4.63 3.17 -6.93
CA GLY A 14 5.81 2.47 -6.44
C GLY A 14 7.04 2.69 -7.31
N THR A 15 6.88 2.62 -8.63
CA THR A 15 7.97 2.85 -9.58
C THR A 15 8.46 4.30 -9.52
N GLU A 16 7.56 5.29 -9.43
CA GLU A 16 7.95 6.69 -9.30
C GLU A 16 8.67 6.98 -7.97
N LEU A 17 8.23 6.39 -6.86
CA LEU A 17 8.95 6.49 -5.59
C LEU A 17 10.36 5.88 -5.67
N CYS A 18 10.49 4.70 -6.30
CA CYS A 18 11.81 4.09 -6.53
C CYS A 18 12.72 5.02 -7.34
N LYS A 19 12.18 5.67 -8.38
CA LYS A 19 12.92 6.63 -9.20
C LYS A 19 13.39 7.84 -8.37
N ILE A 20 12.53 8.41 -7.54
CA ILE A 20 12.88 9.52 -6.64
C ILE A 20 14.02 9.11 -5.71
N TYR A 21 13.88 7.97 -5.05
CA TYR A 21 14.91 7.48 -4.12
C TYR A 21 16.21 7.05 -4.81
N SER A 22 16.21 6.75 -6.10
CA SER A 22 17.44 6.42 -6.84
C SER A 22 18.42 7.58 -6.89
N GLY A 23 17.91 8.82 -6.92
CA GLY A 23 18.74 10.03 -6.82
C GLY A 23 19.35 10.26 -5.45
N GLU A 24 18.80 9.62 -4.39
CA GLU A 24 19.23 9.74 -3.00
C GLU A 24 19.87 8.44 -2.47
N SER A 25 20.18 7.49 -3.35
CA SER A 25 20.58 6.11 -3.00
C SER A 25 21.81 6.00 -2.09
N TRP A 26 22.71 6.97 -2.13
CA TRP A 26 23.89 7.01 -1.26
C TRP A 26 23.57 7.33 0.21
N HIS A 27 22.39 7.92 0.48
CA HIS A 27 21.94 8.23 1.84
C HIS A 27 21.03 7.15 2.43
N ASN A 28 20.29 6.43 1.59
CA ASN A 28 19.29 5.47 2.02
C ASN A 28 19.50 4.08 1.42
N SER A 29 19.05 3.04 2.11
CA SER A 29 18.92 1.68 1.58
C SER A 29 17.47 1.48 1.17
N VAL A 30 17.22 1.26 -0.12
CA VAL A 30 15.86 1.10 -0.65
C VAL A 30 15.67 -0.34 -1.09
N ILE A 31 14.59 -0.96 -0.60
CA ILE A 31 14.15 -2.30 -0.99
C ILE A 31 12.77 -2.19 -1.64
N ALA A 32 12.67 -2.71 -2.84
CA ALA A 32 11.44 -2.79 -3.61
C ALA A 32 10.83 -4.19 -3.46
N ILE A 33 9.56 -4.27 -3.08
CA ILE A 33 8.81 -5.52 -2.93
C ILE A 33 7.57 -5.48 -3.84
N ASP A 34 7.37 -6.56 -4.61
CA ASP A 34 6.12 -6.79 -5.34
C ASP A 34 5.88 -8.30 -5.49
N SER A 35 4.63 -8.72 -5.56
CA SER A 35 4.28 -10.13 -5.81
C SER A 35 4.47 -10.52 -7.28
N ARG A 36 4.43 -9.54 -8.18
CA ARG A 36 4.62 -9.73 -9.61
C ARG A 36 6.11 -9.63 -9.96
N PHE A 37 6.47 -10.22 -11.09
CA PHE A 37 7.76 -10.00 -11.73
C PHE A 37 7.52 -9.39 -13.12
N ILE A 38 7.93 -8.14 -13.29
CA ILE A 38 7.86 -7.40 -14.55
C ILE A 38 9.29 -7.08 -14.96
N SER A 39 9.82 -7.82 -15.94
CA SER A 39 11.25 -7.83 -16.26
C SER A 39 11.83 -6.45 -16.55
N GLU A 40 11.11 -5.61 -17.29
CA GLU A 40 11.54 -4.26 -17.63
C GLU A 40 11.66 -3.37 -16.40
N ARG A 41 10.68 -3.45 -15.49
CA ARG A 41 10.68 -2.67 -14.25
C ARG A 41 11.75 -3.17 -13.26
N VAL A 42 11.92 -4.47 -13.15
CA VAL A 42 12.98 -5.06 -12.31
C VAL A 42 14.37 -4.67 -12.85
N SER A 43 14.58 -4.70 -14.17
CA SER A 43 15.82 -4.21 -14.79
C SER A 43 16.05 -2.73 -14.50
N GLN A 44 15.02 -1.93 -14.54
CA GLN A 44 15.09 -0.51 -14.20
C GLN A 44 15.47 -0.28 -12.73
N LEU A 45 14.90 -1.05 -11.79
CA LEU A 45 15.27 -1.00 -10.36
C LEU A 45 16.76 -1.33 -10.16
N ARG A 46 17.29 -2.34 -10.86
CA ARG A 46 18.72 -2.69 -10.83
C ARG A 46 19.59 -1.55 -11.33
N ASN A 47 19.21 -0.89 -12.42
CA ASN A 47 19.93 0.28 -12.93
C ASN A 47 19.93 1.46 -11.95
N TRP A 48 18.91 1.54 -11.09
CA TRP A 48 18.80 2.52 -10.00
C TRP A 48 19.48 2.06 -8.71
N ASN A 49 20.16 0.91 -8.72
CA ASN A 49 20.80 0.32 -7.55
C ASN A 49 19.82 0.07 -6.39
N ILE A 50 18.57 -0.33 -6.72
CA ILE A 50 17.53 -0.69 -5.77
C ILE A 50 17.39 -2.21 -5.75
N GLU A 51 17.45 -2.78 -4.54
CA GLU A 51 17.23 -4.20 -4.32
C GLU A 51 15.76 -4.55 -4.58
N PHE A 52 15.51 -5.62 -5.35
CA PHE A 52 14.16 -6.12 -5.60
C PHE A 52 13.96 -7.51 -5.01
N ASN A 53 12.95 -7.65 -4.16
CA ASN A 53 12.55 -8.91 -3.54
C ASN A 53 11.12 -9.26 -3.94
N GLN A 54 10.96 -10.40 -4.64
CA GLN A 54 9.65 -10.86 -5.06
C GLN A 54 8.93 -11.59 -3.91
N GLY A 55 7.76 -11.11 -3.52
CA GLY A 55 6.93 -11.73 -2.50
C GLY A 55 5.62 -11.00 -2.26
N GLY A 56 4.68 -11.67 -1.61
CA GLY A 56 3.32 -11.20 -1.41
C GLY A 56 2.98 -10.83 0.03
N LEU A 57 1.90 -10.07 0.20
CA LEU A 57 1.42 -9.61 1.51
C LEU A 57 0.97 -10.73 2.46
N LEU A 58 0.66 -11.92 1.94
CA LEU A 58 0.20 -13.05 2.74
C LEU A 58 1.35 -13.93 3.24
N ASP A 59 2.56 -13.74 2.75
CA ASP A 59 3.77 -14.44 3.22
C ASP A 59 4.37 -13.70 4.43
N LYS A 60 3.99 -14.17 5.62
CA LYS A 60 4.41 -13.58 6.90
C LYS A 60 5.92 -13.64 7.12
N ASN A 61 6.55 -14.75 6.73
CA ASN A 61 7.98 -14.92 6.93
C ASN A 61 8.78 -13.99 6.02
N PHE A 62 8.40 -13.93 4.74
CA PHE A 62 8.97 -13.01 3.79
C PHE A 62 8.87 -11.54 4.25
N LEU A 63 7.67 -11.11 4.70
CA LEU A 63 7.47 -9.76 5.21
C LEU A 63 8.33 -9.50 6.45
N LYS A 64 8.38 -10.42 7.40
CA LYS A 64 9.17 -10.28 8.62
C LYS A 64 10.66 -10.11 8.31
N GLU A 65 11.20 -10.89 7.40
CA GLU A 65 12.61 -10.79 7.00
C GLU A 65 12.94 -9.43 6.37
N ASN A 66 12.04 -8.93 5.52
CA ASN A 66 12.28 -7.69 4.79
C ASN A 66 11.98 -6.42 5.60
N LEU A 67 11.02 -6.45 6.54
CA LEU A 67 10.49 -5.27 7.20
C LEU A 67 11.00 -5.04 8.63
N LYS A 68 11.54 -6.04 9.32
CA LYS A 68 11.91 -5.97 10.75
C LYS A 68 12.78 -4.77 11.14
N ASP A 69 13.69 -4.37 10.24
CA ASP A 69 14.65 -3.29 10.48
C ASP A 69 14.34 -2.04 9.63
N ALA A 70 13.15 -1.95 9.04
CA ALA A 70 12.76 -0.80 8.24
C ALA A 70 12.53 0.44 9.11
N ASP A 71 13.00 1.60 8.63
CA ASP A 71 12.71 2.90 9.21
C ASP A 71 11.43 3.49 8.62
N ILE A 72 11.19 3.23 7.32
CA ILE A 72 10.01 3.70 6.59
C ILE A 72 9.49 2.56 5.71
N VAL A 73 8.20 2.31 5.76
CA VAL A 73 7.51 1.37 4.88
C VAL A 73 6.39 2.09 4.13
N TYR A 74 6.46 2.07 2.81
CA TYR A 74 5.36 2.46 1.93
C TYR A 74 4.51 1.24 1.61
N HIS A 75 3.29 1.19 2.13
CA HIS A 75 2.35 0.11 1.87
C HIS A 75 1.43 0.46 0.70
N LEU A 76 1.93 0.32 -0.53
CA LEU A 76 1.22 0.66 -1.76
C LEU A 76 0.49 -0.55 -2.37
N ALA A 77 0.86 -1.77 -1.94
CA ALA A 77 0.28 -2.98 -2.51
C ALA A 77 -1.21 -3.12 -2.19
N GLY A 78 -1.95 -3.52 -3.19
CA GLY A 78 -3.39 -3.78 -3.14
C GLY A 78 -3.91 -4.20 -4.51
N ILE A 79 -5.09 -4.82 -4.52
CA ILE A 79 -5.77 -5.15 -5.76
C ILE A 79 -6.50 -3.89 -6.23
N THR A 80 -6.15 -3.39 -7.41
CA THR A 80 -6.70 -2.18 -8.02
C THR A 80 -7.55 -2.46 -9.26
N ASP A 81 -7.53 -3.69 -9.76
CA ASP A 81 -8.42 -4.15 -10.83
C ASP A 81 -9.78 -4.49 -10.22
N VAL A 82 -10.60 -3.48 -10.08
CA VAL A 82 -11.88 -3.53 -9.37
C VAL A 82 -13.01 -3.01 -10.25
N ALA A 83 -14.22 -3.50 -9.99
CA ALA A 83 -15.42 -2.98 -10.63
C ALA A 83 -15.65 -1.50 -10.27
N TYR A 84 -15.91 -0.66 -11.26
CA TYR A 84 -16.23 0.76 -11.06
C TYR A 84 -17.66 0.98 -10.60
N VAL A 85 -18.56 0.00 -10.83
CA VAL A 85 -19.96 0.02 -10.39
C VAL A 85 -20.31 -1.30 -9.73
N LYS A 86 -21.15 -1.27 -8.71
CA LYS A 86 -21.50 -2.44 -7.91
C LYS A 86 -22.06 -3.63 -8.74
N LYS A 87 -22.76 -3.36 -9.82
CA LYS A 87 -23.32 -4.39 -10.72
C LYS A 87 -22.25 -5.23 -11.44
N ASP A 88 -21.03 -4.70 -11.55
CA ASP A 88 -19.92 -5.36 -12.24
C ASP A 88 -19.04 -6.14 -11.26
N SER A 89 -19.30 -6.07 -9.95
CA SER A 89 -18.57 -6.82 -8.93
C SER A 89 -19.01 -8.28 -8.90
N ASN A 90 -18.09 -9.18 -8.57
CA ASN A 90 -18.38 -10.56 -8.26
C ASN A 90 -17.85 -10.93 -6.87
N LYS A 91 -18.53 -11.89 -6.23
CA LYS A 91 -18.26 -12.26 -4.84
C LYS A 91 -16.84 -12.78 -4.63
N GLU A 92 -16.33 -13.60 -5.53
CA GLU A 92 -15.00 -14.20 -5.41
C GLU A 92 -13.91 -13.13 -5.47
N GLN A 93 -14.03 -12.19 -6.41
CA GLN A 93 -13.10 -11.06 -6.53
C GLN A 93 -13.19 -10.15 -5.31
N ASP A 94 -14.39 -9.84 -4.83
CA ASP A 94 -14.61 -9.01 -3.65
C ASP A 94 -14.01 -9.63 -2.40
N ASP A 95 -14.17 -10.95 -2.20
CA ASP A 95 -13.61 -11.68 -1.07
C ASP A 95 -12.07 -11.72 -1.15
N LYS A 96 -11.50 -11.89 -2.34
CA LYS A 96 -10.05 -11.84 -2.57
C LYS A 96 -9.49 -10.45 -2.27
N ILE A 97 -10.17 -9.39 -2.70
CA ILE A 97 -9.79 -8.00 -2.41
C ILE A 97 -9.76 -7.79 -0.90
N LYS A 98 -10.82 -8.17 -0.19
CA LYS A 98 -10.93 -8.02 1.26
C LYS A 98 -9.87 -8.80 2.01
N THR A 99 -9.71 -10.09 1.69
CA THR A 99 -8.72 -10.95 2.35
C THR A 99 -7.31 -10.40 2.18
N THR A 100 -6.89 -10.12 0.94
CA THR A 100 -5.57 -9.58 0.67
C THR A 100 -5.38 -8.21 1.33
N ALA A 101 -6.42 -7.36 1.34
CA ALA A 101 -6.34 -6.05 1.95
C ALA A 101 -6.18 -6.13 3.47
N ILE A 102 -7.01 -6.89 4.15
CA ILE A 102 -7.05 -6.92 5.62
C ILE A 102 -5.89 -7.74 6.17
N GLU A 103 -5.78 -9.02 5.76
CA GLU A 103 -4.72 -9.90 6.25
C GLU A 103 -3.34 -9.43 5.83
N GLY A 104 -3.20 -8.98 4.58
CA GLY A 104 -1.94 -8.44 4.09
C GLY A 104 -1.50 -7.20 4.86
N THR A 105 -2.42 -6.28 5.18
CA THR A 105 -2.10 -5.10 5.99
C THR A 105 -1.73 -5.47 7.42
N ARG A 106 -2.45 -6.42 8.05
CA ARG A 106 -2.09 -6.94 9.38
C ARG A 106 -0.69 -7.57 9.38
N ASN A 107 -0.35 -8.32 8.35
CA ASN A 107 0.97 -8.92 8.22
C ASN A 107 2.08 -7.87 8.09
N VAL A 108 1.85 -6.79 7.33
CA VAL A 108 2.78 -5.65 7.26
C VAL A 108 2.95 -5.01 8.64
N ILE A 109 1.86 -4.67 9.32
CA ILE A 109 1.87 -4.05 10.67
C ILE A 109 2.64 -4.92 11.67
N ASN A 110 2.42 -6.23 11.66
CA ASN A 110 3.08 -7.18 12.57
C ASN A 110 4.55 -7.42 12.24
N SER A 111 4.99 -7.08 11.03
CA SER A 111 6.36 -7.28 10.55
C SER A 111 7.27 -6.07 10.76
N ILE A 112 6.72 -4.89 10.99
CA ILE A 112 7.49 -3.66 11.25
C ILE A 112 7.76 -3.47 12.74
N ASN A 113 8.89 -2.85 13.09
CA ASN A 113 9.19 -2.46 14.45
C ASN A 113 8.41 -1.19 14.88
N ASN A 114 8.42 -0.85 16.16
CA ASN A 114 7.64 0.28 16.70
C ASN A 114 8.20 1.66 16.34
N LYS A 115 9.44 1.73 15.82
CA LYS A 115 10.05 2.98 15.36
C LYS A 115 9.86 3.21 13.87
N CYS A 116 9.32 2.23 13.16
CA CYS A 116 9.06 2.30 11.74
C CYS A 116 7.86 3.21 11.46
N LYS A 117 8.02 4.12 10.51
CA LYS A 117 6.91 4.93 9.98
C LYS A 117 6.23 4.22 8.83
N LEU A 118 4.96 3.92 8.98
CA LEU A 118 4.12 3.30 7.96
C LEU A 118 3.39 4.37 7.13
N ILE A 119 3.62 4.42 5.84
CA ILE A 119 2.97 5.36 4.92
C ILE A 119 1.99 4.58 4.04
N PHE A 120 0.72 4.97 4.08
CA PHE A 120 -0.35 4.30 3.37
C PHE A 120 -1.14 5.29 2.50
N PRO A 121 -1.16 5.12 1.17
CA PRO A 121 -2.03 5.89 0.30
C PRO A 121 -3.45 5.33 0.33
N SER A 122 -4.37 6.11 0.84
CA SER A 122 -5.80 5.90 0.69
C SER A 122 -6.32 6.59 -0.57
N THR A 123 -7.61 6.78 -0.70
CA THR A 123 -8.23 7.30 -1.92
C THR A 123 -9.48 8.11 -1.61
N HIS A 124 -9.75 9.13 -2.42
CA HIS A 124 -11.02 9.88 -2.36
C HIS A 124 -12.26 9.02 -2.67
N VAL A 125 -12.07 7.87 -3.32
CA VAL A 125 -13.17 6.93 -3.65
C VAL A 125 -13.89 6.42 -2.40
N ILE A 126 -13.32 6.57 -1.21
CA ILE A 126 -14.04 6.26 0.06
C ILE A 126 -15.30 7.13 0.27
N TYR A 127 -15.46 8.20 -0.49
CA TYR A 127 -16.63 9.10 -0.45
C TYR A 127 -17.58 8.90 -1.63
N GLU A 128 -17.44 7.84 -2.41
CA GLU A 128 -18.19 7.55 -3.64
C GLU A 128 -19.71 7.47 -3.47
N GLY A 129 -20.19 7.16 -2.26
CA GLY A 129 -21.60 7.00 -1.95
C GLY A 129 -22.31 8.26 -1.46
N LEU A 130 -21.64 9.40 -1.41
CA LEU A 130 -22.28 10.66 -1.04
C LEU A 130 -23.43 10.98 -2.00
N LYS A 131 -24.62 11.21 -1.44
CA LYS A 131 -25.85 11.44 -2.23
C LYS A 131 -25.87 12.77 -2.96
N ASN A 132 -25.18 13.77 -2.43
CA ASN A 132 -25.09 15.11 -2.98
C ASN A 132 -23.63 15.46 -3.25
N THR A 133 -23.37 16.23 -4.29
CA THR A 133 -22.06 16.84 -4.51
C THR A 133 -21.69 17.70 -3.30
N LYS A 134 -20.54 17.44 -2.72
CA LYS A 134 -20.02 18.17 -1.58
C LYS A 134 -18.66 18.75 -1.95
N GLU A 135 -18.51 20.04 -1.77
CA GLU A 135 -17.24 20.74 -1.92
C GLU A 135 -16.49 20.74 -0.57
N ASN A 136 -15.16 20.79 -0.63
CA ASN A 136 -14.30 20.85 0.56
C ASN A 136 -14.52 19.69 1.54
N ILE A 137 -14.41 18.45 1.06
CA ILE A 137 -14.45 17.26 1.92
C ILE A 137 -13.16 17.23 2.75
N HIS A 138 -13.30 17.11 4.08
CA HIS A 138 -12.19 16.97 5.02
C HIS A 138 -11.89 15.49 5.32
N GLU A 139 -10.68 15.20 5.79
CA GLU A 139 -10.21 13.85 6.08
C GLU A 139 -10.95 13.17 7.25
N ASP A 140 -11.63 13.95 8.09
CA ASP A 140 -12.47 13.45 9.19
C ASP A 140 -13.93 13.21 8.78
N GLU A 141 -14.29 13.52 7.53
CA GLU A 141 -15.62 13.26 6.99
C GLU A 141 -15.91 11.76 6.98
N LYS A 142 -17.12 11.41 7.37
CA LYS A 142 -17.55 10.00 7.41
C LYS A 142 -17.57 9.39 6.01
N PRO A 143 -16.81 8.32 5.75
CA PRO A 143 -16.85 7.61 4.47
C PRO A 143 -18.27 7.08 4.16
N TRP A 144 -18.63 7.11 2.88
CA TRP A 144 -19.86 6.50 2.39
C TRP A 144 -19.52 5.49 1.29
N LEU A 145 -19.47 4.22 1.68
CA LEU A 145 -18.89 3.14 0.90
C LEU A 145 -19.93 2.38 0.09
N ILE A 146 -19.64 2.12 -1.17
CA ILE A 146 -20.49 1.32 -2.07
C ILE A 146 -19.72 0.08 -2.57
N LEU A 147 -18.47 0.26 -2.97
CA LEU A 147 -17.65 -0.78 -3.60
C LEU A 147 -16.82 -1.57 -2.57
N ALA A 148 -16.47 -2.81 -2.92
CA ALA A 148 -15.55 -3.62 -2.12
C ALA A 148 -14.15 -2.97 -2.01
N TYR A 149 -13.73 -2.26 -3.05
CA TYR A 149 -12.46 -1.53 -3.07
C TYR A 149 -12.43 -0.43 -2.00
N SER A 150 -13.37 0.50 -2.02
CA SER A 150 -13.46 1.59 -1.04
C SER A 150 -13.61 1.05 0.39
N SER A 151 -14.47 0.03 0.57
CA SER A 151 -14.61 -0.66 1.85
C SER A 151 -13.29 -1.28 2.33
N SER A 152 -12.53 -1.93 1.43
CA SER A 152 -11.22 -2.49 1.77
C SER A 152 -10.21 -1.43 2.15
N LYS A 153 -10.24 -0.26 1.51
CA LYS A 153 -9.35 0.87 1.84
C LYS A 153 -9.63 1.40 3.24
N VAL A 154 -10.89 1.63 3.60
CA VAL A 154 -11.26 2.08 4.95
C VAL A 154 -10.90 1.04 6.01
N GLN A 155 -11.09 -0.25 5.73
CA GLN A 155 -10.68 -1.30 6.66
C GLN A 155 -9.16 -1.31 6.87
N LYS A 156 -8.35 -1.12 5.81
CA LYS A 156 -6.89 -0.95 5.94
C LYS A 156 -6.52 0.26 6.78
N GLU A 157 -7.17 1.41 6.56
CA GLU A 157 -6.98 2.59 7.40
C GLU A 157 -7.24 2.28 8.88
N ASN A 158 -8.33 1.58 9.19
CA ASN A 158 -8.68 1.21 10.56
C ASN A 158 -7.64 0.28 11.18
N GLU A 159 -7.18 -0.76 10.46
CA GLU A 159 -6.10 -1.63 10.94
C GLU A 159 -4.82 -0.84 11.28
N ILE A 160 -4.47 0.16 10.45
CA ILE A 160 -3.31 1.02 10.66
C ILE A 160 -3.54 1.96 11.85
N LYS A 161 -4.69 2.63 11.93
CA LYS A 161 -5.04 3.57 13.00
C LYS A 161 -5.04 2.90 14.39
N PHE A 162 -5.48 1.65 14.47
CA PHE A 162 -5.53 0.89 15.73
C PHE A 162 -4.25 0.09 16.05
N SER A 163 -3.21 0.19 15.24
CA SER A 163 -2.01 -0.65 15.34
C SER A 163 -0.97 -0.21 16.38
N ASN A 164 -1.11 0.95 17.00
CA ASN A 164 -0.07 1.58 17.85
C ASN A 164 1.29 1.80 17.13
N LYS A 165 1.29 1.86 15.78
CA LYS A 165 2.47 2.20 14.98
C LYS A 165 2.45 3.67 14.60
N GLU A 166 3.63 4.24 14.32
CA GLU A 166 3.69 5.56 13.70
C GLU A 166 3.23 5.45 12.25
N TYR A 167 2.26 6.27 11.83
CA TYR A 167 1.72 6.19 10.47
C TYR A 167 1.41 7.54 9.86
N ILE A 168 1.33 7.56 8.54
CA ILE A 168 0.75 8.62 7.72
C ILE A 168 -0.22 7.97 6.73
N ILE A 169 -1.46 8.45 6.70
CA ILE A 169 -2.46 8.08 5.70
C ILE A 169 -2.65 9.26 4.76
N LEU A 170 -2.43 9.05 3.46
CA LEU A 170 -2.56 10.06 2.42
C LEU A 170 -3.82 9.76 1.60
N VAL A 171 -4.78 10.68 1.57
CA VAL A 171 -5.96 10.57 0.70
C VAL A 171 -5.59 11.15 -0.66
N LEU A 172 -5.45 10.29 -1.66
CA LEU A 172 -5.09 10.68 -3.02
C LEU A 172 -6.35 10.90 -3.87
N TYR A 173 -6.30 11.91 -4.73
CA TYR A 173 -7.33 12.28 -5.69
C TYR A 173 -7.00 11.82 -7.10
#